data_a026777d704c26bbd93e55a8fdfe59fc
#
_entry.id   a026777d704c26bbd93e55a8fdfe59fc
#
_cell.length_a   1.000
_cell.length_b   1.000
_cell.length_c   1.000
_cell.angle_alpha   90.00
_cell.angle_beta   90.00
_cell.angle_gamma   90.00
#
_symmetry.space_group_name_H-M   'P 1'
#
loop_
_entity.id
_entity.type
_entity.pdbx_description
1 polymer ?
#
loop_
_entity_poly.entity_id
_entity_poly.type
_entity_poly.pdbx_seq_one_letter_code
_entity_poly.pdbx_strand_id
1 'polypeptide(L)'
;MMLTILSRKQDWRPVTVGLDNNYAHYDNNSNQGHFLGAMGTGQGNYTGSGLSMKFATNDGEVIDLYQHLCNVYDQQYMEHKDSTGFYNCFKGLMDRSLNNEVYSYISIKAHNNEYFFSKTPLLKMLDYANDHAIPVWTVIKLLDFLKAKDEAVFTNSKWSDNKLSFKIQSSLTHTNGITCMIPYQYRSKKVGKISINGTTRSYTVRPIKGFEYALVTVKPGTTYNMEVQYIN
;
A
#
# COMPACT_ATOMS: atom_id res chain seq x y z
N MET A 1 -10.53 15.58 -2.40
CA MET A 1 -9.74 15.34 -1.16
C MET A 1 -8.30 15.21 -1.58
N MET A 2 -7.46 16.13 -1.14
CA MET A 2 -6.05 16.14 -1.53
C MET A 2 -5.25 15.40 -0.47
N LEU A 3 -4.53 14.36 -0.86
CA LEU A 3 -3.56 13.74 0.01
C LEU A 3 -2.36 14.68 0.10
N THR A 4 -2.19 15.34 1.23
CA THR A 4 -1.07 16.27 1.41
C THR A 4 0.13 15.51 1.92
N ILE A 5 1.27 15.79 1.33
CA ILE A 5 2.54 15.33 1.86
C ILE A 5 2.82 16.10 3.15
N LEU A 6 2.95 15.38 4.25
CA LEU A 6 3.25 15.98 5.54
C LEU A 6 4.76 16.14 5.69
N SER A 7 5.25 17.33 5.43
CA SER A 7 6.62 17.74 5.76
C SER A 7 6.64 18.62 7.01
N ARG A 8 7.59 18.40 7.91
CA ARG A 8 7.88 19.33 9.02
C ARG A 8 8.73 20.53 8.61
N LYS A 9 9.31 20.54 7.40
CA LYS A 9 10.12 21.64 6.88
C LYS A 9 9.32 22.46 5.88
N GLN A 10 9.23 23.76 6.12
CA GLN A 10 8.44 24.71 5.33
C GLN A 10 8.90 24.90 3.87
N ASP A 11 10.11 24.47 3.52
CA ASP A 11 10.72 24.70 2.21
C ASP A 11 10.73 23.49 1.28
N TRP A 12 9.95 22.47 1.62
CA TRP A 12 9.92 21.28 0.77
C TRP A 12 9.07 21.52 -0.48
N ARG A 13 9.72 21.58 -1.62
CA ARG A 13 9.10 21.47 -2.92
C ARG A 13 9.15 20.00 -3.35
N PRO A 14 8.05 19.43 -3.87
CA PRO A 14 8.15 18.12 -4.48
C PRO A 14 9.20 18.20 -5.59
N VAL A 15 10.37 17.69 -5.32
CA VAL A 15 11.33 17.45 -6.37
C VAL A 15 10.78 16.26 -7.11
N THR A 16 10.15 16.52 -8.25
CA THR A 16 9.90 15.49 -9.25
C THR A 16 11.24 15.11 -9.83
N VAL A 17 12.05 14.41 -9.02
CA VAL A 17 13.37 13.98 -9.46
C VAL A 17 13.18 12.99 -10.58
N GLY A 18 13.45 13.42 -11.80
CA GLY A 18 13.64 12.55 -12.92
C GLY A 18 12.42 11.78 -13.40
N LEU A 19 11.23 12.15 -12.96
CA LEU A 19 10.04 11.70 -13.64
C LEU A 19 9.93 12.52 -14.91
N ASP A 20 10.38 11.94 -16.00
CA ASP A 20 10.14 12.44 -17.32
C ASP A 20 8.64 12.80 -17.43
N ASN A 21 8.34 13.94 -18.04
CA ASN A 21 6.97 14.39 -18.26
C ASN A 21 6.11 13.33 -18.96
N ASN A 22 6.71 12.35 -19.59
CA ASN A 22 6.05 11.20 -20.19
C ASN A 22 5.32 10.29 -19.18
N TYR A 23 5.67 10.35 -17.91
CA TYR A 23 4.97 9.57 -16.86
C TYR A 23 3.69 10.26 -16.36
N ALA A 24 3.43 11.46 -16.79
CA ALA A 24 2.32 12.26 -16.33
C ALA A 24 1.28 12.55 -17.42
N HIS A 25 1.34 11.88 -18.56
CA HIS A 25 0.42 12.13 -19.66
C HIS A 25 -0.71 11.12 -19.73
N TYR A 26 -1.90 11.62 -19.99
CA TYR A 26 -3.03 10.81 -20.41
C TYR A 26 -2.72 10.19 -21.77
N ASP A 27 -2.76 8.88 -21.83
CA ASP A 27 -2.64 8.16 -23.09
C ASP A 27 -4.04 7.96 -23.69
N ASN A 28 -4.36 8.76 -24.69
CA ASN A 28 -5.63 8.69 -25.40
C ASN A 28 -5.92 7.32 -26.04
N ASN A 29 -4.89 6.50 -26.28
CA ASN A 29 -5.05 5.21 -26.91
C ASN A 29 -5.35 4.09 -25.93
N SER A 30 -5.04 4.28 -24.66
CA SER A 30 -5.08 3.22 -23.66
C SER A 30 -6.03 3.46 -22.51
N ASN A 31 -6.64 4.64 -22.39
CA ASN A 31 -7.49 5.00 -21.24
C ASN A 31 -6.78 4.83 -19.90
N GLN A 32 -5.46 5.01 -19.86
CA GLN A 32 -4.65 4.67 -18.70
C GLN A 32 -4.32 5.90 -17.88
N GLY A 33 -4.36 5.74 -16.59
CA GLY A 33 -3.79 6.68 -15.67
C GLY A 33 -2.30 6.84 -15.95
N HIS A 34 -1.80 8.03 -15.80
CA HIS A 34 -0.48 8.43 -16.28
C HIS A 34 0.67 8.12 -15.35
N PHE A 35 0.44 7.50 -14.25
CA PHE A 35 1.51 7.18 -13.33
C PHE A 35 2.11 5.80 -13.63
N LEU A 36 2.87 5.72 -14.72
CA LEU A 36 3.37 4.46 -15.25
C LEU A 36 4.55 3.91 -14.45
N GLY A 37 5.41 4.80 -13.92
CA GLY A 37 6.65 4.39 -13.27
C GLY A 37 6.47 3.52 -12.03
N ALA A 38 5.64 3.95 -11.10
CA ALA A 38 5.40 3.21 -9.86
C ALA A 38 4.28 2.17 -10.00
N MET A 39 3.49 2.24 -11.05
CA MET A 39 2.22 1.53 -11.15
C MET A 39 2.14 0.50 -12.27
N GLY A 40 3.09 0.48 -13.17
CA GLY A 40 3.12 -0.53 -14.23
C GLY A 40 3.38 0.01 -15.62
N THR A 41 3.19 -0.83 -16.58
CA THR A 41 3.77 -0.74 -17.92
C THR A 41 2.98 0.06 -18.92
N GLY A 42 2.01 0.84 -18.57
CA GLY A 42 1.35 1.71 -19.52
C GLY A 42 0.44 1.05 -20.54
N GLN A 43 0.06 -0.18 -20.40
CA GLN A 43 -0.94 -0.81 -21.30
C GLN A 43 -2.10 -1.47 -20.55
N GLY A 44 -2.76 -0.74 -19.67
CA GLY A 44 -3.88 -1.25 -18.86
C GLY A 44 -3.45 -2.15 -17.70
N ASN A 45 -2.17 -2.37 -17.54
CA ASN A 45 -1.60 -3.24 -16.53
C ASN A 45 -0.98 -2.44 -15.40
N TYR A 46 -1.80 -1.82 -14.55
CA TYR A 46 -1.32 -1.20 -13.34
C TYR A 46 -0.77 -2.27 -12.40
N THR A 47 0.54 -2.29 -12.22
CA THR A 47 1.21 -3.23 -11.31
C THR A 47 1.71 -2.56 -10.04
N GLY A 48 1.61 -1.25 -9.97
CA GLY A 48 2.11 -0.46 -8.88
C GLY A 48 1.31 -0.63 -7.60
N SER A 49 2.01 -0.60 -6.48
CA SER A 49 1.42 -0.78 -5.16
C SER A 49 1.07 0.55 -4.48
N GLY A 50 1.46 1.69 -5.04
CA GLY A 50 1.29 2.98 -4.35
C GLY A 50 2.00 3.04 -2.99
N LEU A 51 3.07 2.28 -2.81
CA LEU A 51 3.81 2.29 -1.55
C LEU A 51 4.42 3.67 -1.29
N SER A 52 4.26 4.14 -0.06
CA SER A 52 4.90 5.37 0.38
C SER A 52 6.41 5.20 0.45
N MET A 53 7.14 6.24 0.05
CA MET A 53 8.60 6.27 0.01
C MET A 53 9.12 7.30 1.00
N LYS A 54 10.34 7.10 1.47
CA LYS A 54 11.15 8.14 2.11
C LYS A 54 12.21 8.64 1.13
N PHE A 55 12.67 9.86 1.34
CA PHE A 55 13.78 10.44 0.60
C PHE A 55 15.05 10.37 1.40
N ALA A 56 16.18 10.34 0.70
CA ALA A 56 17.49 10.55 1.29
C ALA A 56 18.09 11.88 0.81
N THR A 57 18.94 12.47 1.61
CA THR A 57 19.81 13.58 1.23
C THR A 57 20.90 13.09 0.27
N ASN A 58 21.65 14.00 -0.34
CA ASN A 58 22.73 13.63 -1.26
C ASN A 58 23.87 12.84 -0.59
N ASP A 59 24.03 12.97 0.71
CA ASP A 59 24.98 12.23 1.54
C ASP A 59 24.41 10.94 2.14
N GLY A 60 23.15 10.59 1.77
CA GLY A 60 22.53 9.30 2.10
C GLY A 60 21.75 9.30 3.41
N GLU A 61 21.58 10.45 4.09
CA GLU A 61 20.74 10.53 5.27
C GLU A 61 19.26 10.42 4.89
N VAL A 62 18.52 9.50 5.51
CA VAL A 62 17.08 9.32 5.26
C VAL A 62 16.29 10.41 5.97
N ILE A 63 15.53 11.17 5.18
CA ILE A 63 14.70 12.27 5.69
C ILE A 63 13.42 11.69 6.31
N ASP A 64 13.00 12.21 7.47
CA ASP A 64 11.72 11.83 8.10
C ASP A 64 10.53 12.46 7.38
N LEU A 65 10.38 12.08 6.12
CA LEU A 65 9.34 12.52 5.22
C LEU A 65 8.83 11.34 4.40
N TYR A 66 7.53 11.11 4.46
CA TYR A 66 6.88 10.13 3.60
C TYR A 66 6.21 10.82 2.41
N GLN A 67 6.56 10.37 1.23
CA GLN A 67 5.81 10.68 0.03
C GLN A 67 4.92 9.50 -0.32
N HIS A 68 3.63 9.75 -0.41
CA HIS A 68 2.69 8.83 -1.00
C HIS A 68 2.28 9.34 -2.38
N LEU A 69 2.49 8.50 -3.38
CA LEU A 69 2.18 8.84 -4.76
C LEU A 69 0.67 8.99 -4.95
N CYS A 70 0.26 10.02 -5.68
CA CYS A 70 -1.09 10.13 -6.16
C CYS A 70 -1.28 9.19 -7.35
N ASN A 71 -2.05 8.13 -7.18
CA ASN A 71 -2.26 7.11 -8.19
C ASN A 71 -3.34 7.49 -9.19
N VAL A 72 -4.36 8.20 -8.72
CA VAL A 72 -5.53 8.58 -9.50
C VAL A 72 -5.81 10.04 -9.27
N TYR A 73 -5.80 10.86 -10.33
CA TYR A 73 -6.16 12.24 -10.18
C TYR A 73 -7.01 12.77 -11.35
N ASP A 74 -7.86 13.73 -11.04
CA ASP A 74 -8.93 14.18 -11.91
C ASP A 74 -8.45 14.99 -13.12
N GLN A 75 -7.41 15.81 -12.98
CA GLN A 75 -6.98 16.76 -14.01
C GLN A 75 -6.77 16.14 -15.37
N GLN A 76 -6.19 14.94 -15.42
CA GLN A 76 -5.99 14.21 -16.66
C GLN A 76 -7.25 13.89 -17.43
N TYR A 77 -8.30 13.57 -16.68
CA TYR A 77 -9.59 13.16 -17.22
C TYR A 77 -10.48 14.37 -17.51
N MET A 78 -10.25 15.48 -16.79
CA MET A 78 -10.98 16.74 -17.00
C MET A 78 -10.73 17.33 -18.37
N GLU A 79 -9.47 17.34 -18.81
CA GLU A 79 -9.08 17.86 -20.13
C GLU A 79 -9.82 17.13 -21.25
N HIS A 80 -10.11 15.84 -21.06
CA HIS A 80 -10.85 15.01 -21.99
C HIS A 80 -12.32 14.84 -21.67
N LYS A 81 -12.81 15.50 -20.61
CA LYS A 81 -14.19 15.34 -20.09
C LYS A 81 -14.58 13.89 -19.80
N ASP A 82 -13.58 13.07 -19.43
CA ASP A 82 -13.76 11.63 -19.21
C ASP A 82 -13.90 11.29 -17.72
N SER A 83 -15.04 11.62 -17.13
CA SER A 83 -15.35 11.27 -15.75
C SER A 83 -15.49 9.76 -15.51
N THR A 84 -15.84 9.02 -16.56
CA THR A 84 -15.91 7.55 -16.51
C THR A 84 -14.52 6.92 -16.45
N GLY A 85 -13.58 7.41 -17.25
CA GLY A 85 -12.18 6.99 -17.21
C GLY A 85 -11.55 7.26 -15.84
N PHE A 86 -11.85 8.41 -15.23
CA PHE A 86 -11.39 8.73 -13.88
C PHE A 86 -11.84 7.67 -12.85
N TYR A 87 -13.10 7.27 -12.88
CA TYR A 87 -13.60 6.19 -12.03
C TYR A 87 -12.99 4.83 -12.40
N ASN A 88 -12.90 4.51 -13.70
CA ASN A 88 -12.39 3.21 -14.16
C ASN A 88 -10.92 3.00 -13.82
N CYS A 89 -10.11 4.06 -13.81
CA CYS A 89 -8.72 3.99 -13.35
C CYS A 89 -8.64 3.54 -11.89
N PHE A 90 -9.42 4.15 -11.02
CA PHE A 90 -9.53 3.72 -9.62
C PHE A 90 -10.00 2.27 -9.50
N LYS A 91 -11.10 1.94 -10.19
CA LYS A 91 -11.71 0.62 -10.14
C LYS A 91 -10.72 -0.46 -10.59
N GLY A 92 -10.01 -0.22 -11.70
CA GLY A 92 -9.02 -1.18 -12.22
C GLY A 92 -7.89 -1.47 -11.23
N LEU A 93 -7.40 -0.45 -10.51
CA LEU A 93 -6.40 -0.63 -9.45
C LEU A 93 -6.96 -1.44 -8.27
N MET A 94 -8.20 -1.16 -7.87
CA MET A 94 -8.86 -1.88 -6.78
C MET A 94 -9.15 -3.33 -7.15
N ASP A 95 -9.68 -3.58 -8.35
CA ASP A 95 -9.96 -4.93 -8.84
C ASP A 95 -8.71 -5.81 -8.78
N ARG A 96 -7.57 -5.30 -9.22
CA ARG A 96 -6.30 -6.06 -9.17
C ARG A 96 -5.87 -6.38 -7.75
N SER A 97 -6.08 -5.44 -6.83
CA SER A 97 -5.79 -5.67 -5.41
C SER A 97 -6.73 -6.70 -4.78
N LEU A 98 -8.01 -6.63 -5.12
CA LEU A 98 -9.03 -7.58 -4.65
C LEU A 98 -8.82 -8.97 -5.25
N ASN A 99 -8.35 -9.06 -6.48
CA ASN A 99 -8.01 -10.31 -7.16
C ASN A 99 -6.65 -10.91 -6.72
N ASN A 100 -6.04 -10.35 -5.69
CA ASN A 100 -4.74 -10.79 -5.15
C ASN A 100 -3.56 -10.66 -6.12
N GLU A 101 -3.67 -9.84 -7.15
CA GLU A 101 -2.58 -9.61 -8.10
C GLU A 101 -1.52 -8.66 -7.53
N VAL A 102 -1.97 -7.65 -6.78
CA VAL A 102 -1.10 -6.64 -6.16
C VAL A 102 -1.57 -6.33 -4.74
N TYR A 103 -0.65 -5.80 -3.94
CA TYR A 103 -0.97 -5.16 -2.66
C TYR A 103 -0.83 -3.66 -2.86
N SER A 104 -1.94 -2.93 -2.83
CA SER A 104 -1.91 -1.50 -3.15
C SER A 104 -2.60 -0.63 -2.11
N TYR A 105 -2.12 0.60 -2.00
CA TYR A 105 -2.77 1.72 -1.36
C TYR A 105 -3.01 2.79 -2.42
N ILE A 106 -4.26 3.20 -2.61
CA ILE A 106 -4.62 4.17 -3.64
C ILE A 106 -4.89 5.53 -3.01
N SER A 107 -4.22 6.53 -3.56
CA SER A 107 -4.42 7.92 -3.25
C SER A 107 -5.10 8.62 -4.42
N ILE A 108 -6.16 9.35 -4.13
CA ILE A 108 -6.95 10.07 -5.11
C ILE A 108 -6.75 11.57 -4.87
N LYS A 109 -6.42 12.30 -5.93
CA LYS A 109 -6.38 13.75 -5.94
C LYS A 109 -7.55 14.28 -6.77
N ALA A 110 -8.31 15.22 -6.20
CA ALA A 110 -9.34 15.93 -6.90
C ALA A 110 -9.21 17.43 -6.63
N HIS A 111 -9.42 18.23 -7.66
CA HIS A 111 -9.35 19.70 -7.58
C HIS A 111 -10.65 20.29 -7.07
N ASN A 112 -10.57 21.23 -6.15
CA ASN A 112 -11.76 21.87 -5.57
C ASN A 112 -12.53 22.73 -6.59
N ASN A 113 -11.80 23.38 -7.50
CA ASN A 113 -12.40 24.19 -8.56
C ASN A 113 -13.12 23.35 -9.63
N GLU A 114 -12.85 22.05 -9.67
CA GLU A 114 -13.44 21.11 -10.62
C GLU A 114 -14.40 20.11 -9.94
N TYR A 115 -14.98 20.56 -8.85
CA TYR A 115 -15.87 19.72 -8.05
C TYR A 115 -17.01 19.10 -8.85
N PHE A 116 -17.61 19.84 -9.80
CA PHE A 116 -18.71 19.32 -10.61
C PHE A 116 -18.30 18.15 -11.49
N PHE A 117 -17.07 18.15 -11.99
CA PHE A 117 -16.53 17.03 -12.74
C PHE A 117 -16.25 15.83 -11.81
N SER A 118 -15.56 16.08 -10.70
CA SER A 118 -15.01 15.04 -9.83
C SER A 118 -16.03 14.42 -8.87
N LYS A 119 -17.13 15.13 -8.54
CA LYS A 119 -18.10 14.68 -7.54
C LYS A 119 -18.67 13.30 -7.81
N THR A 120 -19.23 13.10 -8.99
CA THR A 120 -19.90 11.83 -9.33
C THR A 120 -18.95 10.65 -9.33
N PRO A 121 -17.77 10.70 -9.99
CA PRO A 121 -16.81 9.60 -9.91
C PRO A 121 -16.29 9.38 -8.49
N LEU A 122 -16.04 10.41 -7.68
CA LEU A 122 -15.61 10.24 -6.28
C LEU A 122 -16.66 9.53 -5.43
N LEU A 123 -17.92 9.86 -5.58
CA LEU A 123 -19.01 9.15 -4.88
C LEU A 123 -19.04 7.67 -5.30
N LYS A 124 -18.96 7.37 -6.59
CA LYS A 124 -18.87 5.98 -7.07
C LYS A 124 -17.65 5.24 -6.53
N MET A 125 -16.50 5.90 -6.38
CA MET A 125 -15.30 5.29 -5.77
C MET A 125 -15.52 4.97 -4.29
N LEU A 126 -16.21 5.84 -3.55
CA LEU A 126 -16.58 5.58 -2.15
C LEU A 126 -17.60 4.46 -2.01
N ASP A 127 -18.62 4.43 -2.86
CA ASP A 127 -19.60 3.34 -2.91
C ASP A 127 -18.89 2.00 -3.21
N TYR A 128 -18.03 1.98 -4.21
CA TYR A 128 -17.24 0.80 -4.55
C TYR A 128 -16.37 0.33 -3.37
N ALA A 129 -15.70 1.25 -2.70
CA ALA A 129 -14.88 0.92 -1.53
C ALA A 129 -15.73 0.32 -0.39
N ASN A 130 -16.91 0.90 -0.15
CA ASN A 130 -17.85 0.42 0.86
C ASN A 130 -18.38 -0.98 0.54
N ASP A 131 -18.81 -1.21 -0.70
CA ASP A 131 -19.37 -2.49 -1.16
C ASP A 131 -18.36 -3.65 -1.05
N HIS A 132 -17.07 -3.33 -1.15
CA HIS A 132 -15.98 -4.31 -1.05
C HIS A 132 -15.27 -4.30 0.30
N ALA A 133 -15.82 -3.61 1.30
CA ALA A 133 -15.21 -3.43 2.62
C ALA A 133 -13.76 -2.93 2.59
N ILE A 134 -13.44 -2.06 1.63
CA ILE A 134 -12.12 -1.45 1.49
C ILE A 134 -12.04 -0.25 2.44
N PRO A 135 -11.09 -0.22 3.38
CA PRO A 135 -10.99 0.85 4.34
C PRO A 135 -10.52 2.15 3.67
N VAL A 136 -11.23 3.24 3.92
CA VAL A 136 -10.85 4.59 3.51
C VAL A 136 -10.18 5.30 4.69
N TRP A 137 -8.93 5.72 4.50
CA TRP A 137 -8.13 6.34 5.55
C TRP A 137 -7.86 7.82 5.31
N THR A 138 -7.72 8.57 6.39
CA THR A 138 -7.14 9.91 6.35
C THR A 138 -5.62 9.82 6.18
N VAL A 139 -5.01 10.92 5.74
CA VAL A 139 -3.54 11.04 5.64
C VAL A 139 -2.86 10.80 6.97
N ILE A 140 -3.42 11.34 8.06
CA ILE A 140 -2.86 11.17 9.41
C ILE A 140 -2.85 9.68 9.78
N LYS A 141 -3.95 8.98 9.54
CA LYS A 141 -4.03 7.53 9.82
C LYS A 141 -3.04 6.71 9.00
N LEU A 142 -2.82 7.10 7.74
CA LEU A 142 -1.78 6.49 6.92
C LEU A 142 -0.39 6.77 7.46
N LEU A 143 -0.10 8.01 7.86
CA LEU A 143 1.20 8.39 8.44
C LEU A 143 1.50 7.60 9.71
N ASP A 144 0.53 7.48 10.61
CA ASP A 144 0.66 6.71 11.85
C ASP A 144 0.96 5.23 11.55
N PHE A 145 0.27 4.66 10.56
CA PHE A 145 0.54 3.30 10.09
C PHE A 145 1.95 3.15 9.53
N LEU A 146 2.40 4.09 8.68
CA LEU A 146 3.73 4.04 8.07
C LEU A 146 4.83 4.13 9.13
N LYS A 147 4.67 5.02 10.11
CA LYS A 147 5.61 5.14 11.23
C LYS A 147 5.64 3.86 12.07
N ALA A 148 4.48 3.34 12.43
CA ALA A 148 4.40 2.09 13.20
C ALA A 148 4.98 0.89 12.44
N LYS A 149 4.78 0.84 11.11
CA LYS A 149 5.36 -0.20 10.25
C LYS A 149 6.88 -0.08 10.16
N ASP A 150 7.41 1.13 9.97
CA ASP A 150 8.85 1.35 9.81
C ASP A 150 9.63 1.15 11.11
N GLU A 151 8.98 1.40 12.25
CA GLU A 151 9.56 1.14 13.56
C GLU A 151 9.48 -0.36 13.94
N ALA A 152 8.59 -1.12 13.30
CA ALA A 152 8.46 -2.53 13.58
C ALA A 152 9.67 -3.31 13.03
N VAL A 153 10.39 -3.99 13.90
CA VAL A 153 11.59 -4.76 13.55
C VAL A 153 11.43 -6.23 13.92
N PHE A 154 12.02 -7.08 13.09
CA PHE A 154 12.15 -8.50 13.37
C PHE A 154 13.48 -8.77 14.06
N THR A 155 13.45 -9.44 15.20
CA THR A 155 14.64 -9.79 15.97
C THR A 155 14.64 -11.27 16.36
N ASN A 156 15.81 -11.79 16.72
CA ASN A 156 15.97 -13.15 17.21
C ASN A 156 15.40 -14.25 16.31
N SER A 157 15.54 -14.06 14.99
CA SER A 157 15.08 -15.05 14.01
C SER A 157 15.89 -16.35 14.11
N LYS A 158 15.19 -17.46 14.28
CA LYS A 158 15.79 -18.79 14.37
C LYS A 158 14.94 -19.80 13.61
N TRP A 159 15.60 -20.70 12.90
CA TRP A 159 14.98 -21.86 12.28
C TRP A 159 15.50 -23.14 12.92
N SER A 160 14.62 -24.01 13.43
CA SER A 160 14.94 -25.36 13.89
C SER A 160 13.70 -26.25 13.83
N ASP A 161 13.86 -27.52 13.52
CA ASP A 161 12.79 -28.53 13.56
C ASP A 161 11.53 -28.13 12.80
N ASN A 162 11.70 -27.56 11.60
CA ASN A 162 10.64 -27.02 10.77
C ASN A 162 9.83 -25.88 11.44
N LYS A 163 10.42 -25.22 12.40
CA LYS A 163 9.83 -24.10 13.11
C LYS A 163 10.67 -22.83 12.89
N LEU A 164 10.00 -21.77 12.44
CA LEU A 164 10.55 -20.41 12.41
C LEU A 164 10.09 -19.69 13.69
N SER A 165 11.04 -19.22 14.47
CA SER A 165 10.78 -18.40 15.68
C SER A 165 11.43 -17.03 15.47
N PHE A 166 10.74 -15.98 15.87
CA PHE A 166 11.25 -14.61 15.83
C PHE A 166 10.45 -13.70 16.77
N LYS A 167 10.96 -12.49 16.99
CA LYS A 167 10.21 -11.46 17.71
C LYS A 167 9.84 -10.33 16.75
N ILE A 168 8.67 -9.76 16.93
CA ILE A 168 8.25 -8.48 16.35
C ILE A 168 8.26 -7.47 17.47
N GLN A 169 9.01 -6.38 17.30
CA GLN A 169 9.09 -5.28 18.26
C GLN A 169 8.62 -3.99 17.59
N SER A 170 7.78 -3.24 18.30
CA SER A 170 7.39 -1.88 17.91
C SER A 170 6.98 -1.13 19.17
N SER A 171 7.43 0.11 19.34
CA SER A 171 7.01 0.99 20.44
C SER A 171 5.83 1.87 20.04
N LEU A 172 5.64 2.13 18.75
CA LEU A 172 4.52 2.90 18.25
C LEU A 172 3.26 2.05 18.14
N THR A 173 2.13 2.67 18.41
CA THR A 173 0.82 2.02 18.34
C THR A 173 0.08 2.39 17.06
N HIS A 174 -0.69 1.45 16.52
CA HIS A 174 -1.62 1.70 15.44
C HIS A 174 -2.90 0.88 15.63
N THR A 175 -4.05 1.53 15.57
CA THR A 175 -5.34 0.91 15.93
C THR A 175 -5.71 -0.29 15.06
N ASN A 176 -5.36 -0.27 13.79
CA ASN A 176 -5.69 -1.36 12.84
C ASN A 176 -4.68 -2.51 12.87
N GLY A 177 -3.59 -2.37 13.63
CA GLY A 177 -2.53 -3.36 13.67
C GLY A 177 -1.59 -3.30 12.46
N ILE A 178 -0.60 -4.18 12.50
CA ILE A 178 0.37 -4.41 11.43
C ILE A 178 0.24 -5.87 11.00
N THR A 179 0.14 -6.11 9.71
CA THR A 179 0.07 -7.47 9.18
C THR A 179 1.47 -7.96 8.86
N CYS A 180 1.83 -9.06 9.51
CA CYS A 180 3.04 -9.79 9.21
C CYS A 180 2.78 -10.75 8.03
N MET A 181 3.62 -10.66 7.00
CA MET A 181 3.60 -11.54 5.84
C MET A 181 4.63 -12.64 6.04
N ILE A 182 4.17 -13.85 6.24
CA ILE A 182 5.00 -15.03 6.47
C ILE A 182 4.97 -15.90 5.22
N PRO A 183 6.11 -16.25 4.59
CA PRO A 183 6.09 -17.16 3.45
C PRO A 183 5.29 -18.43 3.78
N TYR A 184 4.23 -18.71 3.01
CA TYR A 184 3.36 -19.84 3.30
C TYR A 184 4.03 -21.18 3.05
N GLN A 185 4.95 -21.21 2.08
CA GLN A 185 5.73 -22.40 1.74
C GLN A 185 7.22 -22.16 1.97
N TYR A 186 7.86 -23.17 2.53
CA TYR A 186 9.32 -23.23 2.60
C TYR A 186 9.79 -24.64 2.26
N ARG A 187 10.55 -24.78 1.19
CA ARG A 187 10.88 -26.07 0.57
C ARG A 187 9.59 -26.84 0.23
N SER A 188 9.45 -28.08 0.68
CA SER A 188 8.25 -28.93 0.49
C SER A 188 7.19 -28.77 1.58
N LYS A 189 7.38 -27.84 2.53
CA LYS A 189 6.51 -27.69 3.71
C LYS A 189 5.67 -26.43 3.64
N LYS A 190 4.49 -26.48 4.27
CA LYS A 190 3.56 -25.37 4.37
C LYS A 190 3.33 -24.95 5.82
N VAL A 191 2.94 -23.69 6.03
CA VAL A 191 2.53 -23.21 7.34
C VAL A 191 1.35 -24.03 7.83
N GLY A 192 1.52 -24.76 8.91
CA GLY A 192 0.46 -25.51 9.57
C GLY A 192 -0.11 -24.81 10.81
N LYS A 193 0.74 -24.03 11.50
CA LYS A 193 0.33 -23.34 12.72
C LYS A 193 1.15 -22.07 12.93
N ILE A 194 0.49 -21.00 13.36
CA ILE A 194 1.13 -19.78 13.84
C ILE A 194 0.71 -19.56 15.30
N SER A 195 1.69 -19.29 16.15
CA SER A 195 1.46 -18.93 17.56
C SER A 195 2.08 -17.58 17.87
N ILE A 196 1.38 -16.77 18.67
CA ILE A 196 1.83 -15.47 19.17
C ILE A 196 1.80 -15.52 20.68
N ASN A 197 2.95 -15.32 21.31
CA ASN A 197 3.12 -15.44 22.76
C ASN A 197 2.53 -16.77 23.31
N GLY A 198 2.80 -17.87 22.61
CA GLY A 198 2.31 -19.21 22.96
C GLY A 198 0.86 -19.51 22.57
N THR A 199 0.08 -18.52 22.16
CA THR A 199 -1.33 -18.69 21.77
C THR A 199 -1.47 -18.86 20.28
N THR A 200 -2.13 -19.94 19.83
CA THR A 200 -2.42 -20.18 18.40
C THR A 200 -3.31 -19.08 17.84
N ARG A 201 -2.96 -18.60 16.64
CA ARG A 201 -3.71 -17.58 15.91
C ARG A 201 -4.15 -18.09 14.56
N SER A 202 -5.33 -17.67 14.16
CA SER A 202 -5.79 -17.83 12.78
C SER A 202 -4.98 -16.92 11.85
N TYR A 203 -4.81 -17.37 10.63
CA TYR A 203 -4.18 -16.61 9.55
C TYR A 203 -4.96 -16.82 8.26
N THR A 204 -4.78 -15.93 7.32
CA THR A 204 -5.31 -16.08 5.96
C THR A 204 -4.16 -16.30 5.00
N VAL A 205 -4.37 -17.12 3.97
CA VAL A 205 -3.37 -17.31 2.91
C VAL A 205 -3.79 -16.49 1.71
N ARG A 206 -2.85 -15.68 1.18
CA ARG A 206 -3.06 -14.92 -0.04
C ARG A 206 -1.84 -14.99 -0.95
N PRO A 207 -2.03 -15.19 -2.24
CA PRO A 207 -0.99 -14.96 -3.22
C PRO A 207 -0.76 -13.45 -3.39
N ILE A 208 0.51 -13.03 -3.35
CA ILE A 208 0.93 -11.65 -3.58
C ILE A 208 2.12 -11.72 -4.51
N LYS A 209 2.02 -11.12 -5.69
CA LYS A 209 3.08 -11.14 -6.72
C LYS A 209 3.59 -12.55 -7.02
N GLY A 210 2.69 -13.53 -7.08
CA GLY A 210 3.02 -14.92 -7.42
C GLY A 210 3.52 -15.79 -6.27
N PHE A 211 3.66 -15.25 -5.05
CA PHE A 211 4.03 -16.01 -3.86
C PHE A 211 2.89 -16.07 -2.86
N GLU A 212 2.70 -17.23 -2.23
CA GLU A 212 1.72 -17.37 -1.17
C GLU A 212 2.30 -16.92 0.18
N TYR A 213 1.52 -16.13 0.92
CA TYR A 213 1.85 -15.67 2.26
C TYR A 213 0.73 -16.02 3.24
N ALA A 214 1.11 -16.50 4.42
CA ALA A 214 0.25 -16.54 5.59
C ALA A 214 0.27 -15.14 6.23
N LEU A 215 -0.89 -14.51 6.32
CA LEU A 215 -1.08 -13.17 6.86
C LEU A 215 -1.62 -13.26 8.28
N VAL A 216 -0.92 -12.67 9.23
CA VAL A 216 -1.34 -12.56 10.62
C VAL A 216 -1.15 -11.13 11.12
N THR A 217 -2.17 -10.56 11.75
CA THR A 217 -2.13 -9.18 12.23
C THR A 217 -1.81 -9.13 13.72
N VAL A 218 -0.88 -8.27 14.09
CA VAL A 218 -0.54 -7.93 15.46
C VAL A 218 -0.80 -6.44 15.72
N LYS A 219 -1.12 -6.09 16.96
CA LYS A 219 -1.22 -4.67 17.37
C LYS A 219 0.17 -4.20 17.76
N PRO A 220 0.75 -3.18 17.06
CA PRO A 220 2.03 -2.64 17.44
C PRO A 220 1.98 -1.94 18.80
N GLY A 221 3.12 -1.57 19.35
CA GLY A 221 3.24 -0.95 20.69
C GLY A 221 3.70 -1.92 21.77
N THR A 222 4.06 -3.15 21.39
CA THR A 222 4.64 -4.15 22.29
C THR A 222 5.49 -5.15 21.52
N THR A 223 6.09 -6.08 22.23
CA THR A 223 6.90 -7.16 21.66
C THR A 223 6.08 -8.45 21.62
N TYR A 224 6.09 -9.13 20.49
CA TYR A 224 5.46 -10.44 20.31
C TYR A 224 6.51 -11.49 19.99
N ASN A 225 6.44 -12.63 20.68
CA ASN A 225 7.17 -13.84 20.28
C ASN A 225 6.31 -14.61 19.27
N MET A 226 6.85 -14.77 18.08
CA MET A 226 6.18 -15.46 16.99
C MET A 226 6.79 -16.85 16.79
N GLU A 227 5.95 -17.85 16.64
CA GLU A 227 6.34 -19.20 16.25
C GLU A 227 5.48 -19.66 15.07
N VAL A 228 6.14 -20.13 14.01
CA VAL A 228 5.50 -20.65 12.81
C VAL A 228 5.95 -22.07 12.60
N GLN A 229 5.05 -23.03 12.72
CA GLN A 229 5.32 -24.44 12.47
C GLN A 229 4.99 -24.77 11.01
N TYR A 230 5.96 -25.33 10.31
CA TYR A 230 5.79 -25.85 8.96
C TYR A 230 5.61 -27.37 9.01
N ILE A 231 4.66 -27.86 8.24
CA ILE A 231 4.28 -29.28 8.14
C ILE A 231 4.31 -29.73 6.67
N ASN A 232 4.32 -31.03 6.44
CA ASN A 232 4.26 -31.63 5.11
C ASN A 232 2.91 -31.38 4.46
#